data_f9fa4792475315edee79ec98f8946430
#
_entry.id   f9fa4792475315edee79ec98f8946430
#
_cell.length_a   1.000
_cell.length_b   1.000
_cell.length_c   1.000
_cell.angle_alpha   90.00
_cell.angle_beta   90.00
_cell.angle_gamma   90.00
#
_symmetry.space_group_name_H-M   'P 1'
#
loop_
_entity.id
_entity.type
_entity.pdbx_description
1 polymer ?
#
loop_
_entity_poly.entity_id
_entity_poly.type
_entity_poly.pdbx_seq_one_letter_code
_entity_poly.pdbx_strand_id
1 'polypeptide(L)'
;MRRRQSGMAVIMALLIVALATTAASLVLWQQGLWWHQLENDKSRAQLRLVADAGLGWAMEILRFNNGPAGNGVVALSQLWAQPLPQTEAQGVKVSGALTDLQGRFNVNSLVLNGQTNVKQLKFYKRLLSSLGLPSKLSEPLLKELRGGKDEDDKPSADGAVAVPQPNRPLARVEMLRWLPGYTPEVMEKLLPHIAALPPSVTQINVNTATGEVLKAMVPGLGDGNMMVLMKQRQTNYFKDANDFKARLPGGGVSLQDVDIGAASSYFQLDSRASYDKARLSMRAMIYSNQNVVKLVWRQEGNDGRSPQARSGGDKHDDAATLSASGLAR
;
A
#
# COMPACT_ATOMS: atom_id res chain seq x y z
N MET A 1 29.65 -6.60 -83.67
CA MET A 1 29.94 -6.21 -82.29
C MET A 1 28.66 -5.88 -81.51
N ARG A 2 27.82 -6.87 -81.12
CA ARG A 2 26.56 -6.65 -80.41
C ARG A 2 26.28 -7.64 -79.27
N ARG A 3 27.30 -8.26 -78.67
CA ARG A 3 27.10 -9.32 -77.58
C ARG A 3 27.53 -8.94 -76.17
N ARG A 4 27.94 -7.68 -75.92
CA ARG A 4 28.38 -7.27 -74.56
C ARG A 4 27.33 -6.50 -73.72
N GLN A 5 26.18 -6.13 -74.28
CA GLN A 5 25.17 -5.34 -73.54
C GLN A 5 24.12 -6.18 -72.79
N SER A 6 23.89 -7.42 -73.15
CA SER A 6 22.90 -8.28 -72.50
C SER A 6 23.31 -8.71 -71.06
N GLY A 7 24.59 -8.85 -70.76
CA GLY A 7 25.07 -9.19 -69.43
C GLY A 7 24.88 -8.07 -68.41
N MET A 8 25.07 -6.81 -68.83
CA MET A 8 24.94 -5.64 -67.94
C MET A 8 23.50 -5.34 -67.58
N ALA A 9 22.53 -5.63 -68.48
CA ALA A 9 21.11 -5.48 -68.18
C ALA A 9 20.62 -6.51 -67.12
N VAL A 10 21.14 -7.73 -67.17
CA VAL A 10 20.82 -8.76 -66.16
C VAL A 10 21.39 -8.40 -64.79
N ILE A 11 22.61 -7.88 -64.71
CA ILE A 11 23.23 -7.42 -63.45
C ILE A 11 22.44 -6.25 -62.87
N MET A 12 22.04 -5.27 -63.71
CA MET A 12 21.19 -4.16 -63.25
C MET A 12 19.82 -4.64 -62.74
N ALA A 13 19.19 -5.57 -63.45
CA ALA A 13 17.91 -6.14 -63.01
C ALA A 13 18.03 -6.85 -61.66
N LEU A 14 19.09 -7.66 -61.49
CA LEU A 14 19.36 -8.33 -60.20
C LEU A 14 19.65 -7.33 -59.08
N LEU A 15 20.37 -6.26 -59.33
CA LEU A 15 20.66 -5.23 -58.36
C LEU A 15 19.39 -4.46 -57.91
N ILE A 16 18.50 -4.16 -58.86
CA ILE A 16 17.20 -3.53 -58.56
C ILE A 16 16.34 -4.48 -57.70
N VAL A 17 16.28 -5.78 -58.07
CA VAL A 17 15.54 -6.77 -57.28
C VAL A 17 16.14 -6.93 -55.89
N ALA A 18 17.46 -6.98 -55.76
CA ALA A 18 18.12 -7.05 -54.43
C ALA A 18 17.84 -5.79 -53.56
N LEU A 19 17.88 -4.60 -54.17
CA LEU A 19 17.52 -3.37 -53.47
C LEU A 19 16.03 -3.35 -53.05
N ALA A 20 15.14 -3.73 -53.94
CA ALA A 20 13.71 -3.78 -53.66
C ALA A 20 13.37 -4.80 -52.53
N THR A 21 13.99 -6.02 -52.57
CA THR A 21 13.78 -7.00 -51.51
C THR A 21 14.35 -6.56 -50.16
N THR A 22 15.50 -5.90 -50.15
CA THR A 22 16.09 -5.32 -48.93
C THR A 22 15.20 -4.24 -48.34
N ALA A 23 14.72 -3.32 -49.18
CA ALA A 23 13.79 -2.27 -48.76
C ALA A 23 12.47 -2.84 -48.22
N ALA A 24 11.89 -3.85 -48.90
CA ALA A 24 10.69 -4.49 -48.45
C ALA A 24 10.89 -5.23 -47.10
N SER A 25 12.04 -5.89 -46.92
CA SER A 25 12.38 -6.59 -45.66
C SER A 25 12.51 -5.60 -44.50
N LEU A 26 13.13 -4.42 -44.73
CA LEU A 26 13.24 -3.34 -43.72
C LEU A 26 11.85 -2.82 -43.30
N VAL A 27 10.97 -2.56 -44.27
CA VAL A 27 9.60 -2.09 -43.99
C VAL A 27 8.81 -3.13 -43.21
N LEU A 28 8.87 -4.41 -43.60
CA LEU A 28 8.19 -5.50 -42.87
C LEU A 28 8.72 -5.66 -41.43
N TRP A 29 10.04 -5.55 -41.24
CA TRP A 29 10.64 -5.58 -39.90
C TRP A 29 10.17 -4.41 -39.04
N GLN A 30 10.16 -3.19 -39.61
CA GLN A 30 9.67 -2.00 -38.92
C GLN A 30 8.17 -2.10 -38.55
N GLN A 31 7.35 -2.61 -39.48
CA GLN A 31 5.92 -2.88 -39.21
C GLN A 31 5.74 -3.86 -38.06
N GLY A 32 6.54 -4.92 -37.97
CA GLY A 32 6.51 -5.87 -36.86
C GLY A 32 6.74 -5.22 -35.50
N LEU A 33 7.71 -4.28 -35.40
CA LEU A 33 7.96 -3.52 -34.18
C LEU A 33 6.76 -2.65 -33.76
N TRP A 34 6.12 -2.01 -34.74
CA TRP A 34 4.95 -1.15 -34.49
C TRP A 34 3.74 -1.95 -34.01
N TRP A 35 3.52 -3.15 -34.55
CA TRP A 35 2.47 -4.05 -34.09
C TRP A 35 2.66 -4.44 -32.62
N HIS A 36 3.86 -4.80 -32.22
CA HIS A 36 4.15 -5.13 -30.82
C HIS A 36 3.98 -3.92 -29.87
N GLN A 37 4.34 -2.73 -30.32
CA GLN A 37 4.10 -1.52 -29.54
C GLN A 37 2.59 -1.26 -29.35
N LEU A 38 1.83 -1.32 -30.45
CA LEU A 38 0.39 -1.10 -30.42
C LEU A 38 -0.34 -2.13 -29.52
N GLU A 39 0.06 -3.39 -29.60
CA GLU A 39 -0.50 -4.46 -28.74
C GLU A 39 -0.18 -4.22 -27.26
N ASN A 40 1.04 -3.80 -26.94
CA ASN A 40 1.42 -3.43 -25.58
C ASN A 40 0.64 -2.21 -25.06
N ASP A 41 0.46 -1.19 -25.88
CA ASP A 41 -0.27 0.02 -25.51
C ASP A 41 -1.77 -0.27 -25.30
N LYS A 42 -2.36 -1.11 -26.16
CA LYS A 42 -3.73 -1.59 -26.00
C LYS A 42 -3.89 -2.37 -24.70
N SER A 43 -2.98 -3.29 -24.40
CA SER A 43 -3.00 -4.07 -23.17
C SER A 43 -2.88 -3.20 -21.93
N ARG A 44 -2.00 -2.20 -21.94
CA ARG A 44 -1.86 -1.23 -20.85
C ARG A 44 -3.11 -0.37 -20.68
N ALA A 45 -3.73 0.07 -21.78
CA ALA A 45 -4.95 0.86 -21.73
C ALA A 45 -6.12 0.05 -21.11
N GLN A 46 -6.27 -1.22 -21.49
CA GLN A 46 -7.27 -2.11 -20.89
C GLN A 46 -7.02 -2.33 -19.40
N LEU A 47 -5.76 -2.58 -18.98
CA LEU A 47 -5.40 -2.73 -17.57
C LEU A 47 -5.75 -1.49 -16.75
N ARG A 48 -5.46 -0.30 -17.27
CA ARG A 48 -5.80 0.97 -16.59
C ARG A 48 -7.31 1.15 -16.47
N LEU A 49 -8.05 0.91 -17.53
CA LEU A 49 -9.50 1.02 -17.51
C LEU A 49 -10.14 0.14 -16.43
N VAL A 50 -9.71 -1.12 -16.33
CA VAL A 50 -10.22 -2.06 -15.32
C VAL A 50 -9.76 -1.67 -13.91
N ALA A 51 -8.52 -1.17 -13.76
CA ALA A 51 -8.02 -0.68 -12.49
C ALA A 51 -8.80 0.56 -12.01
N ASP A 52 -9.10 1.49 -12.92
CA ASP A 52 -9.90 2.68 -12.62
C ASP A 52 -11.35 2.30 -12.26
N ALA A 53 -11.94 1.33 -12.95
CA ALA A 53 -13.26 0.79 -12.60
C ALA A 53 -13.25 0.14 -11.21
N GLY A 54 -12.20 -0.60 -10.87
CA GLY A 54 -12.00 -1.17 -9.54
C GLY A 54 -11.86 -0.12 -8.45
N LEU A 55 -11.15 0.98 -8.71
CA LEU A 55 -11.07 2.12 -7.80
C LEU A 55 -12.44 2.78 -7.61
N GLY A 56 -13.18 3.00 -8.69
CA GLY A 56 -14.54 3.57 -8.62
C GLY A 56 -15.47 2.70 -7.78
N TRP A 57 -15.42 1.39 -7.97
CA TRP A 57 -16.18 0.42 -7.17
C TRP A 57 -15.78 0.44 -5.68
N ALA A 58 -14.50 0.49 -5.37
CA ALA A 58 -14.02 0.60 -4.00
C ALA A 58 -14.50 1.90 -3.32
N MET A 59 -14.49 3.01 -4.05
CA MET A 59 -15.02 4.29 -3.55
C MET A 59 -16.52 4.23 -3.29
N GLU A 60 -17.29 3.52 -4.13
CA GLU A 60 -18.74 3.37 -3.94
C GLU A 60 -19.07 2.48 -2.73
N ILE A 61 -18.35 1.39 -2.51
CA ILE A 61 -18.50 0.58 -1.31
C ILE A 61 -18.23 1.41 -0.05
N LEU A 62 -17.18 2.23 -0.06
CA LEU A 62 -16.88 3.11 1.07
C LEU A 62 -17.95 4.20 1.26
N ARG A 63 -18.52 4.72 0.18
CA ARG A 63 -19.64 5.67 0.24
C ARG A 63 -20.86 5.04 0.89
N PHE A 64 -21.20 3.81 0.51
CA PHE A 64 -22.29 3.07 1.12
C PHE A 64 -22.04 2.79 2.60
N ASN A 65 -20.83 2.32 2.95
CA ASN A 65 -20.48 1.96 4.34
C ASN A 65 -20.42 3.17 5.28
N ASN A 66 -19.82 4.28 4.85
CA ASN A 66 -19.60 5.47 5.66
C ASN A 66 -20.68 6.57 5.44
N GLY A 67 -21.63 6.34 4.52
CA GLY A 67 -22.69 7.27 4.21
C GLY A 67 -23.79 7.35 5.29
N PRO A 68 -24.84 8.16 5.05
CA PRO A 68 -25.93 8.33 6.02
C PRO A 68 -26.69 7.05 6.38
N ALA A 69 -26.67 6.05 5.49
CA ALA A 69 -27.25 4.73 5.75
C ALA A 69 -26.36 3.83 6.62
N GLY A 70 -25.08 4.19 6.80
CA GLY A 70 -24.15 3.49 7.66
C GLY A 70 -24.37 3.80 9.14
N ASN A 71 -23.91 2.91 10.01
CA ASN A 71 -24.01 3.10 11.47
C ASN A 71 -22.85 3.89 12.07
N GLY A 72 -21.99 4.50 11.23
CA GLY A 72 -20.81 5.25 11.66
C GLY A 72 -19.66 4.37 12.19
N VAL A 73 -19.81 3.05 12.19
CA VAL A 73 -18.79 2.09 12.63
C VAL A 73 -18.07 1.51 11.42
N VAL A 74 -16.76 1.32 11.54
CA VAL A 74 -15.92 0.66 10.53
C VAL A 74 -15.33 -0.60 11.16
N ALA A 75 -15.73 -1.78 10.64
CA ALA A 75 -15.36 -3.07 11.19
C ALA A 75 -15.02 -4.10 10.08
N LEU A 76 -14.19 -5.09 10.40
CA LEU A 76 -13.73 -6.13 9.46
C LEU A 76 -14.84 -7.10 9.02
N SER A 77 -15.99 -7.12 9.71
CA SER A 77 -17.17 -7.91 9.32
C SER A 77 -18.00 -7.28 8.20
N GLN A 78 -17.70 -6.03 7.81
CA GLN A 78 -18.44 -5.30 6.78
C GLN A 78 -17.96 -5.63 5.36
N LEU A 79 -18.79 -5.32 4.35
CA LEU A 79 -18.55 -5.64 2.94
C LEU A 79 -17.24 -5.05 2.40
N TRP A 80 -16.89 -3.84 2.82
CA TRP A 80 -15.67 -3.16 2.37
C TRP A 80 -14.39 -3.95 2.73
N ALA A 81 -14.40 -4.71 3.83
CA ALA A 81 -13.24 -5.46 4.30
C ALA A 81 -13.08 -6.82 3.61
N GLN A 82 -14.07 -7.23 2.82
CA GLN A 82 -13.99 -8.46 2.04
C GLN A 82 -13.09 -8.23 0.82
N PRO A 83 -12.03 -9.03 0.64
CA PRO A 83 -11.20 -8.89 -0.54
C PRO A 83 -12.01 -9.26 -1.78
N LEU A 84 -11.85 -8.48 -2.85
CA LEU A 84 -12.37 -8.84 -4.16
C LEU A 84 -11.61 -10.08 -4.66
N PRO A 85 -12.26 -11.23 -4.81
CA PRO A 85 -11.63 -12.40 -5.40
C PRO A 85 -11.19 -12.10 -6.83
N GLN A 86 -10.27 -12.91 -7.35
CA GLN A 86 -9.84 -12.74 -8.73
C GLN A 86 -11.06 -12.89 -9.66
N THR A 87 -11.45 -11.78 -10.27
CA THR A 87 -12.60 -11.68 -11.18
C THR A 87 -12.07 -11.32 -12.57
N GLU A 88 -12.72 -11.82 -13.61
CA GLU A 88 -12.38 -11.51 -14.99
C GLU A 88 -13.38 -10.50 -15.56
N ALA A 89 -12.87 -9.38 -16.09
CA ALA A 89 -13.64 -8.36 -16.77
C ALA A 89 -12.95 -8.04 -18.10
N GLN A 90 -13.64 -8.26 -19.22
CA GLN A 90 -13.14 -8.02 -20.58
C GLN A 90 -11.78 -8.71 -20.86
N GLY A 91 -11.59 -9.93 -20.36
CA GLY A 91 -10.33 -10.67 -20.48
C GLY A 91 -9.23 -10.23 -19.52
N VAL A 92 -9.46 -9.19 -18.70
CA VAL A 92 -8.55 -8.73 -17.63
C VAL A 92 -8.93 -9.43 -16.33
N LYS A 93 -7.96 -10.10 -15.72
CA LYS A 93 -8.10 -10.64 -14.36
C LYS A 93 -7.76 -9.55 -13.37
N VAL A 94 -8.69 -9.24 -12.47
CA VAL A 94 -8.54 -8.21 -11.46
C VAL A 94 -8.81 -8.79 -10.07
N SER A 95 -8.03 -8.35 -9.09
CA SER A 95 -8.24 -8.62 -7.67
C SER A 95 -7.86 -7.39 -6.85
N GLY A 96 -8.39 -7.27 -5.63
CA GLY A 96 -8.08 -6.14 -4.79
C GLY A 96 -8.59 -6.31 -3.37
N ALA A 97 -8.05 -5.49 -2.46
CA ALA A 97 -8.50 -5.42 -1.09
C ALA A 97 -8.41 -3.98 -0.58
N LEU A 98 -9.38 -3.62 0.26
CA LEU A 98 -9.35 -2.39 1.05
C LEU A 98 -8.78 -2.69 2.44
N THR A 99 -7.98 -1.78 2.94
CA THR A 99 -7.44 -1.81 4.30
C THR A 99 -7.75 -0.50 4.99
N ASP A 100 -8.27 -0.56 6.21
CA ASP A 100 -8.42 0.62 7.07
C ASP A 100 -7.05 1.07 7.58
N LEU A 101 -6.67 2.31 7.29
CA LEU A 101 -5.40 2.88 7.73
C LEU A 101 -5.46 3.41 9.16
N GLN A 102 -6.65 3.69 9.71
CA GLN A 102 -6.80 4.14 11.09
C GLN A 102 -6.79 2.99 12.12
N GLY A 103 -6.77 1.75 11.67
CA GLY A 103 -6.37 0.61 12.50
C GLY A 103 -4.86 0.53 12.77
N ARG A 104 -4.07 1.46 12.21
CA ARG A 104 -2.61 1.55 12.33
C ARG A 104 -2.21 2.84 13.01
N PHE A 105 -1.02 2.86 13.60
CA PHE A 105 -0.47 4.08 14.20
C PHE A 105 -0.10 5.09 13.11
N ASN A 106 -0.60 6.33 13.23
CA ASN A 106 -0.23 7.40 12.31
C ASN A 106 1.12 8.03 12.70
N VAL A 107 2.17 7.77 11.93
CA VAL A 107 3.51 8.31 12.22
C VAL A 107 3.58 9.83 12.15
N ASN A 108 2.73 10.48 11.35
CA ASN A 108 2.70 11.93 11.25
C ASN A 108 2.09 12.62 12.48
N SER A 109 1.33 11.88 13.31
CA SER A 109 0.74 12.40 14.53
C SER A 109 1.77 12.67 15.65
N LEU A 110 3.02 12.24 15.46
CA LEU A 110 4.12 12.50 16.38
C LEU A 110 4.48 13.98 16.50
N VAL A 111 4.22 14.75 15.45
CA VAL A 111 4.46 16.21 15.44
C VAL A 111 3.22 16.91 14.95
N LEU A 112 2.72 17.85 15.74
CA LEU A 112 1.57 18.69 15.41
C LEU A 112 1.96 20.15 15.61
N ASN A 113 1.76 20.98 14.60
CA ASN A 113 2.12 22.41 14.62
C ASN A 113 3.59 22.69 15.02
N GLY A 114 4.52 21.85 14.55
CA GLY A 114 5.95 21.95 14.86
C GLY A 114 6.35 21.39 16.23
N GLN A 115 5.39 21.00 17.08
CA GLN A 115 5.64 20.49 18.42
C GLN A 115 5.46 18.98 18.51
N THR A 116 6.27 18.33 19.34
CA THR A 116 6.13 16.90 19.61
C THR A 116 4.86 16.62 20.38
N ASN A 117 4.05 15.71 19.85
CA ASN A 117 2.92 15.16 20.59
C ASN A 117 3.40 14.07 21.55
N VAL A 118 3.59 14.44 22.84
CA VAL A 118 4.14 13.55 23.86
C VAL A 118 3.31 12.27 24.03
N LYS A 119 1.98 12.34 23.90
CA LYS A 119 1.09 11.17 24.02
C LYS A 119 1.36 10.18 22.86
N GLN A 120 1.41 10.71 21.64
CA GLN A 120 1.68 9.88 20.46
C GLN A 120 3.11 9.33 20.46
N LEU A 121 4.08 10.09 20.98
CA LEU A 121 5.45 9.60 21.14
C LEU A 121 5.54 8.42 22.13
N LYS A 122 4.86 8.52 23.28
CA LYS A 122 4.77 7.40 24.24
C LYS A 122 4.13 6.18 23.62
N PHE A 123 3.07 6.37 22.85
CA PHE A 123 2.41 5.28 22.14
C PHE A 123 3.36 4.64 21.11
N TYR A 124 4.02 5.43 20.28
CA TYR A 124 4.95 4.93 19.27
C TYR A 124 6.12 4.14 19.90
N LYS A 125 6.69 4.64 20.99
CA LYS A 125 7.74 3.91 21.72
C LYS A 125 7.26 2.57 22.27
N ARG A 126 6.01 2.50 22.77
CA ARG A 126 5.40 1.21 23.18
C ARG A 126 5.21 0.26 21.99
N LEU A 127 4.76 0.79 20.83
CA LEU A 127 4.61 0.00 19.62
C LEU A 127 5.96 -0.55 19.14
N LEU A 128 7.01 0.25 19.13
CA LEU A 128 8.36 -0.22 18.81
C LEU A 128 8.80 -1.33 19.78
N SER A 129 8.58 -1.15 21.08
CA SER A 129 8.90 -2.15 22.10
C SER A 129 8.13 -3.45 21.92
N SER A 130 6.83 -3.41 21.59
CA SER A 130 6.02 -4.61 21.34
C SER A 130 6.48 -5.40 20.12
N LEU A 131 7.09 -4.72 19.14
CA LEU A 131 7.70 -5.31 17.94
C LEU A 131 9.14 -5.78 18.14
N GLY A 132 9.71 -5.61 19.36
CA GLY A 132 11.12 -5.89 19.63
C GLY A 132 12.07 -4.93 18.89
N LEU A 133 11.63 -3.69 18.62
CA LEU A 133 12.41 -2.67 17.93
C LEU A 133 12.92 -1.62 18.92
N PRO A 134 14.11 -1.03 18.67
CA PRO A 134 14.67 0.01 19.54
C PRO A 134 13.80 1.26 19.58
N SER A 135 13.49 1.78 20.76
CA SER A 135 12.71 3.02 20.94
C SER A 135 13.41 4.26 20.36
N LYS A 136 14.76 4.21 20.20
CA LYS A 136 15.57 5.25 19.55
C LYS A 136 15.19 5.52 18.09
N LEU A 137 14.51 4.60 17.42
CA LEU A 137 13.96 4.83 16.07
C LEU A 137 12.99 6.03 16.01
N SER A 138 12.42 6.44 17.13
CA SER A 138 11.59 7.64 17.19
C SER A 138 12.36 8.95 16.94
N GLU A 139 13.65 9.02 17.23
CA GLU A 139 14.45 10.24 17.13
C GLU A 139 14.64 10.74 15.69
N PRO A 140 15.16 9.92 14.75
CA PRO A 140 15.31 10.32 13.35
C PRO A 140 13.96 10.67 12.71
N LEU A 141 12.88 9.99 13.09
CA LEU A 141 11.53 10.29 12.60
C LEU A 141 11.04 11.64 13.11
N LEU A 142 11.21 11.92 14.39
CA LEU A 142 10.84 13.24 14.97
C LEU A 142 11.62 14.39 14.32
N LYS A 143 12.93 14.19 14.11
CA LYS A 143 13.78 15.16 13.42
C LYS A 143 13.28 15.45 12.00
N GLU A 144 12.94 14.40 11.23
CA GLU A 144 12.39 14.58 9.88
C GLU A 144 11.06 15.33 9.90
N LEU A 145 10.12 14.92 10.76
CA LEU A 145 8.79 15.55 10.87
C LEU A 145 8.85 17.02 11.32
N ARG A 146 9.90 17.44 12.05
CA ARG A 146 10.18 18.83 12.44
C ARG A 146 10.95 19.61 11.37
N GLY A 147 11.21 19.03 10.20
CA GLY A 147 11.96 19.68 9.14
C GLY A 147 13.47 19.71 9.35
N GLY A 148 14.02 18.71 10.05
CA GLY A 148 15.46 18.53 10.27
C GLY A 148 16.04 19.19 11.51
N LYS A 149 15.19 19.83 12.35
CA LYS A 149 15.64 20.49 13.60
C LYS A 149 15.64 19.55 14.79
N ASP A 150 16.67 19.69 15.63
CA ASP A 150 16.73 19.03 16.93
C ASP A 150 15.84 19.75 17.97
N GLU A 151 15.52 19.09 19.08
CA GLU A 151 14.63 19.64 20.12
C GLU A 151 15.25 20.83 20.83
N ASP A 152 16.58 20.90 20.85
CA ASP A 152 17.38 21.92 21.51
C ASP A 152 17.69 23.16 20.64
N ASP A 153 17.29 23.17 19.37
CA ASP A 153 17.41 24.35 18.49
C ASP A 153 16.45 25.47 18.96
N LYS A 154 16.81 26.10 20.07
CA LYS A 154 16.16 27.34 20.52
C LYS A 154 16.31 28.43 19.46
N PRO A 155 15.29 29.27 19.23
CA PRO A 155 15.44 30.42 18.35
C PRO A 155 16.66 31.21 18.84
N SER A 156 17.58 31.50 17.93
CA SER A 156 18.72 32.38 18.22
C SER A 156 18.18 33.67 18.85
N ALA A 157 18.84 34.11 19.92
CA ALA A 157 18.46 35.27 20.74
C ALA A 157 18.48 36.64 20.01
N ASP A 158 18.69 36.65 18.72
CA ASP A 158 18.64 37.83 17.85
C ASP A 158 17.22 38.11 17.36
N GLY A 159 16.31 38.53 18.21
CA GLY A 159 15.08 39.26 17.91
C GLY A 159 14.22 38.86 16.68
N ALA A 160 14.61 37.86 15.92
CA ALA A 160 13.86 37.30 14.80
C ALA A 160 12.69 36.47 15.36
N VAL A 161 11.48 36.91 15.13
CA VAL A 161 10.25 36.17 15.38
C VAL A 161 10.45 34.78 14.76
N ALA A 162 10.55 33.76 15.63
CA ALA A 162 10.68 32.37 15.17
C ALA A 162 9.45 32.04 14.33
N VAL A 163 9.60 32.06 13.00
CA VAL A 163 8.56 31.60 12.08
C VAL A 163 8.39 30.12 12.37
N PRO A 164 7.20 29.67 12.80
CA PRO A 164 6.93 28.25 12.99
C PRO A 164 7.25 27.51 11.68
N GLN A 165 8.27 26.67 11.71
CA GLN A 165 8.59 25.88 10.52
C GLN A 165 7.43 24.91 10.28
N PRO A 166 6.91 24.80 9.05
CA PRO A 166 5.82 23.90 8.77
C PRO A 166 6.27 22.47 9.05
N ASN A 167 5.39 21.68 9.69
CA ASN A 167 5.56 20.23 9.78
C ASN A 167 5.88 19.67 8.38
N ARG A 168 6.76 18.70 8.32
CA ARG A 168 7.02 17.90 7.11
C ARG A 168 6.39 16.51 7.26
N PRO A 169 5.06 16.38 7.14
CA PRO A 169 4.44 15.08 7.23
C PRO A 169 4.93 14.18 6.08
N LEU A 170 5.20 12.93 6.40
CA LEU A 170 5.51 11.94 5.39
C LEU A 170 4.29 11.72 4.50
N ALA A 171 4.48 11.78 3.19
CA ALA A 171 3.41 11.47 2.24
C ALA A 171 3.05 9.98 2.25
N ARG A 172 4.03 9.11 2.57
CA ARG A 172 3.91 7.65 2.61
C ARG A 172 4.85 7.04 3.63
N VAL A 173 4.45 5.92 4.22
CA VAL A 173 5.27 5.20 5.22
C VAL A 173 6.57 4.64 4.64
N GLU A 174 6.63 4.36 3.35
CA GLU A 174 7.83 3.88 2.69
C GLU A 174 8.99 4.89 2.73
N MET A 175 8.69 6.18 2.94
CA MET A 175 9.71 7.22 3.10
C MET A 175 10.59 7.00 4.34
N LEU A 176 10.11 6.26 5.34
CA LEU A 176 10.92 5.88 6.51
C LEU A 176 12.21 5.16 6.15
N ARG A 177 12.27 4.47 5.00
CA ARG A 177 13.49 3.78 4.53
C ARG A 177 14.70 4.70 4.33
N TRP A 178 14.45 5.99 4.18
CA TRP A 178 15.49 7.01 4.00
C TRP A 178 16.05 7.51 5.34
N LEU A 179 15.41 7.14 6.45
CA LEU A 179 15.82 7.59 7.78
C LEU A 179 16.81 6.60 8.41
N PRO A 180 17.80 7.10 9.18
CA PRO A 180 18.75 6.25 9.88
C PRO A 180 18.04 5.23 10.79
N GLY A 181 18.48 3.97 10.71
CA GLY A 181 17.98 2.88 11.53
C GLY A 181 16.72 2.16 10.98
N TYR A 182 16.04 2.67 9.96
CA TYR A 182 14.91 2.02 9.34
C TYR A 182 15.36 1.05 8.23
N THR A 183 16.07 -0.02 8.64
CA THR A 183 16.52 -1.07 7.73
C THR A 183 15.36 -1.86 7.12
N PRO A 184 15.59 -2.66 6.06
CA PRO A 184 14.54 -3.51 5.49
C PRO A 184 13.85 -4.40 6.52
N GLU A 185 14.59 -4.97 7.47
CA GLU A 185 14.08 -5.85 8.54
C GLU A 185 13.20 -5.09 9.53
N VAL A 186 13.61 -3.86 9.89
CA VAL A 186 12.79 -2.96 10.72
C VAL A 186 11.50 -2.60 9.99
N MET A 187 11.59 -2.25 8.71
CA MET A 187 10.43 -1.89 7.90
C MET A 187 9.46 -3.07 7.71
N GLU A 188 9.97 -4.28 7.52
CA GLU A 188 9.12 -5.48 7.39
C GLU A 188 8.25 -5.69 8.64
N LYS A 189 8.83 -5.51 9.83
CA LYS A 189 8.10 -5.62 11.10
C LYS A 189 7.15 -4.45 11.34
N LEU A 190 7.51 -3.24 10.93
CA LEU A 190 6.80 -2.02 11.32
C LEU A 190 5.66 -1.67 10.36
N LEU A 191 5.83 -1.86 9.04
CA LEU A 191 4.87 -1.45 8.00
C LEU A 191 3.43 -1.94 8.22
N PRO A 192 3.17 -3.17 8.72
CA PRO A 192 1.81 -3.62 8.97
C PRO A 192 1.05 -2.82 10.03
N HIS A 193 1.77 -2.11 10.90
CA HIS A 193 1.26 -1.47 12.10
C HIS A 193 1.23 0.06 12.07
N ILE A 194 1.77 0.66 11.01
CA ILE A 194 1.85 2.13 10.86
C ILE A 194 1.17 2.62 9.58
N ALA A 195 0.77 3.88 9.61
CA ALA A 195 0.24 4.62 8.46
C ALA A 195 0.81 6.05 8.43
N ALA A 196 0.80 6.68 7.25
CA ALA A 196 1.10 8.11 7.07
C ALA A 196 -0.19 8.83 6.67
N LEU A 197 -0.87 9.40 7.67
CA LEU A 197 -2.13 10.15 7.54
C LEU A 197 -1.88 11.63 7.89
N PRO A 198 -2.85 12.52 7.69
CA PRO A 198 -2.73 13.90 8.19
C PRO A 198 -2.38 13.92 9.69
N PRO A 199 -1.50 14.85 10.14
CA PRO A 199 -1.02 14.87 11.54
C PRO A 199 -2.12 14.96 12.59
N SER A 200 -3.26 15.57 12.26
CA SER A 200 -4.43 15.69 13.14
C SER A 200 -5.21 14.38 13.36
N VAL A 201 -4.95 13.35 12.55
CA VAL A 201 -5.60 12.04 12.70
C VAL A 201 -4.85 11.22 13.73
N THR A 202 -5.34 11.24 14.97
CA THR A 202 -4.75 10.54 16.12
C THR A 202 -5.55 9.32 16.55
N GLN A 203 -6.82 9.25 16.16
CA GLN A 203 -7.75 8.20 16.55
C GLN A 203 -7.39 6.85 15.92
N ILE A 204 -7.36 5.81 16.76
CA ILE A 204 -7.17 4.41 16.36
C ILE A 204 -8.53 3.70 16.36
N ASN A 205 -8.85 3.06 15.25
CA ASN A 205 -10.03 2.20 15.15
C ASN A 205 -9.75 0.83 15.76
N VAL A 206 -10.40 0.54 16.89
CA VAL A 206 -10.22 -0.72 17.63
C VAL A 206 -10.72 -1.95 16.88
N ASN A 207 -11.68 -1.77 15.95
CA ASN A 207 -12.23 -2.87 15.17
C ASN A 207 -11.28 -3.39 14.09
N THR A 208 -10.33 -2.55 13.68
CA THR A 208 -9.38 -2.87 12.58
C THR A 208 -7.92 -2.86 13.03
N ALA A 209 -7.65 -2.38 14.26
CA ALA A 209 -6.32 -2.32 14.84
C ALA A 209 -5.63 -3.69 14.86
N THR A 210 -4.33 -3.73 14.53
CA THR A 210 -3.54 -4.96 14.62
C THR A 210 -3.31 -5.33 16.10
N GLY A 211 -2.98 -6.60 16.37
CA GLY A 211 -2.72 -7.05 17.74
C GLY A 211 -1.63 -6.25 18.44
N GLU A 212 -0.55 -5.91 17.71
CA GLU A 212 0.56 -5.12 18.25
C GLU A 212 0.16 -3.68 18.54
N VAL A 213 -0.71 -3.08 17.71
CA VAL A 213 -1.28 -1.76 17.97
C VAL A 213 -2.17 -1.80 19.22
N LEU A 214 -2.98 -2.85 19.40
CA LEU A 214 -3.80 -3.03 20.61
C LEU A 214 -2.94 -3.19 21.87
N LYS A 215 -1.86 -3.97 21.83
CA LYS A 215 -0.91 -4.10 22.95
C LYS A 215 -0.24 -2.77 23.28
N ALA A 216 0.19 -2.03 22.28
CA ALA A 216 0.80 -0.70 22.49
C ALA A 216 -0.20 0.31 23.04
N MET A 217 -1.48 0.18 22.68
CA MET A 217 -2.57 1.04 23.10
C MET A 217 -3.01 0.76 24.55
N VAL A 218 -3.05 -0.53 24.96
CA VAL A 218 -3.51 -0.99 26.25
C VAL A 218 -2.32 -1.53 27.06
N PRO A 219 -1.67 -0.71 27.91
CA PRO A 219 -0.56 -1.18 28.74
C PRO A 219 -0.95 -2.38 29.58
N GLY A 220 -0.13 -3.44 29.58
CA GLY A 220 -0.38 -4.67 30.30
C GLY A 220 -1.33 -5.65 29.61
N LEU A 221 -1.78 -5.38 28.39
CA LEU A 221 -2.55 -6.33 27.62
C LEU A 221 -1.67 -7.51 27.18
N GLY A 222 -1.81 -8.64 27.87
CA GLY A 222 -1.12 -9.89 27.52
C GLY A 222 -1.67 -10.49 26.20
N ASP A 223 -0.87 -11.38 25.60
CA ASP A 223 -1.21 -12.01 24.31
C ASP A 223 -2.57 -12.76 24.36
N GLY A 224 -2.86 -13.48 25.43
CA GLY A 224 -4.12 -14.17 25.60
C GLY A 224 -5.33 -13.23 25.57
N ASN A 225 -5.26 -12.14 26.31
CA ASN A 225 -6.33 -11.13 26.35
C ASN A 225 -6.47 -10.39 25.01
N MET A 226 -5.36 -10.09 24.35
CA MET A 226 -5.34 -9.51 23.00
C MET A 226 -6.06 -10.44 22.01
N MET A 227 -5.76 -11.74 22.03
CA MET A 227 -6.42 -12.72 21.15
C MET A 227 -7.92 -12.82 21.43
N VAL A 228 -8.35 -12.77 22.69
CA VAL A 228 -9.77 -12.74 23.07
C VAL A 228 -10.46 -11.51 22.48
N LEU A 229 -9.89 -10.32 22.61
CA LEU A 229 -10.43 -9.09 22.02
C LEU A 229 -10.53 -9.17 20.50
N MET A 230 -9.47 -9.68 19.84
CA MET A 230 -9.47 -9.87 18.39
C MET A 230 -10.53 -10.85 17.91
N LYS A 231 -10.78 -11.93 18.67
CA LYS A 231 -11.84 -12.89 18.37
C LYS A 231 -13.24 -12.30 18.61
N GLN A 232 -13.42 -11.60 19.71
CA GLN A 232 -14.71 -10.96 20.04
C GLN A 232 -15.15 -9.97 18.97
N ARG A 233 -14.26 -9.10 18.47
CA ARG A 233 -14.61 -8.10 17.45
C ARG A 233 -14.99 -8.72 16.09
N GLN A 234 -14.60 -9.97 15.80
CA GLN A 234 -14.99 -10.65 14.57
C GLN A 234 -16.48 -11.01 14.56
N THR A 235 -17.01 -11.41 15.73
CA THR A 235 -18.42 -11.78 15.90
C THR A 235 -19.29 -10.60 16.31
N ASN A 236 -18.74 -9.70 17.12
CA ASN A 236 -19.44 -8.53 17.65
C ASN A 236 -18.47 -7.35 17.75
N TYR A 237 -18.43 -6.51 16.72
CA TYR A 237 -17.55 -5.34 16.68
C TYR A 237 -17.84 -4.38 17.84
N PHE A 238 -16.85 -3.55 18.18
CA PHE A 238 -16.99 -2.50 19.19
C PHE A 238 -17.74 -1.32 18.59
N LYS A 239 -18.79 -0.85 19.27
CA LYS A 239 -19.64 0.25 18.81
C LYS A 239 -18.94 1.60 18.92
N ASP A 240 -18.20 1.78 20.01
CA ASP A 240 -17.46 3.00 20.33
C ASP A 240 -16.33 2.72 21.33
N ALA A 241 -15.64 3.77 21.76
CA ALA A 241 -14.56 3.69 22.73
C ALA A 241 -15.03 3.16 24.11
N ASN A 242 -16.26 3.46 24.52
CA ASN A 242 -16.79 3.03 25.81
C ASN A 242 -17.12 1.52 25.81
N ASP A 243 -17.71 1.04 24.72
CA ASP A 243 -17.97 -0.38 24.52
C ASP A 243 -16.66 -1.18 24.49
N PHE A 244 -15.62 -0.66 23.83
CA PHE A 244 -14.28 -1.26 23.87
C PHE A 244 -13.72 -1.33 25.30
N LYS A 245 -13.78 -0.22 26.05
CA LYS A 245 -13.28 -0.14 27.43
C LYS A 245 -14.02 -1.10 28.35
N ALA A 246 -15.35 -1.22 28.20
CA ALA A 246 -16.19 -2.12 29.01
C ALA A 246 -15.86 -3.61 28.78
N ARG A 247 -15.36 -3.95 27.58
CA ARG A 247 -15.00 -5.34 27.24
C ARG A 247 -13.51 -5.65 27.43
N LEU A 248 -12.71 -4.69 27.92
CA LEU A 248 -11.30 -4.96 28.24
C LEU A 248 -11.18 -5.97 29.39
N PRO A 249 -10.43 -7.07 29.21
CA PRO A 249 -10.17 -8.00 30.31
C PRO A 249 -9.34 -7.31 31.40
N GLY A 250 -9.77 -7.46 32.66
CA GLY A 250 -8.98 -7.01 33.83
C GLY A 250 -9.37 -5.64 34.40
N GLY A 251 -10.40 -4.97 33.91
CA GLY A 251 -11.00 -3.76 34.48
C GLY A 251 -10.00 -2.67 34.95
N GLY A 252 -10.16 -1.44 34.51
CA GLY A 252 -9.42 -0.30 35.07
C GLY A 252 -8.11 0.10 34.36
N VAL A 253 -7.84 -0.38 33.17
CA VAL A 253 -6.68 0.08 32.38
C VAL A 253 -6.89 1.53 31.96
N SER A 254 -5.97 2.40 32.35
CA SER A 254 -5.99 3.81 31.95
C SER A 254 -5.65 3.96 30.46
N LEU A 255 -6.66 4.30 29.66
CA LEU A 255 -6.53 4.62 28.24
C LEU A 255 -6.44 6.14 27.98
N GLN A 256 -6.03 6.90 29.03
CA GLN A 256 -6.05 8.37 28.99
C GLN A 256 -5.14 9.00 27.93
N ASP A 257 -4.12 8.26 27.47
CA ASP A 257 -3.13 8.77 26.50
C ASP A 257 -3.42 8.38 25.06
N VAL A 258 -4.52 7.68 24.75
CA VAL A 258 -4.81 7.17 23.42
C VAL A 258 -6.21 7.62 22.99
N ASP A 259 -6.27 8.16 21.78
CA ASP A 259 -7.52 8.51 21.12
C ASP A 259 -8.09 7.26 20.43
N ILE A 260 -9.22 6.78 20.94
CA ILE A 260 -9.83 5.50 20.54
C ILE A 260 -11.17 5.77 19.85
N GLY A 261 -11.44 5.04 18.78
CA GLY A 261 -12.72 5.09 18.09
C GLY A 261 -13.06 3.78 17.42
N ALA A 262 -14.24 3.77 16.84
CA ALA A 262 -14.75 2.67 16.02
C ALA A 262 -15.05 3.10 14.57
N ALA A 263 -14.78 4.37 14.24
CA ALA A 263 -14.95 4.94 12.92
C ALA A 263 -13.60 5.16 12.24
N SER A 264 -13.61 5.19 10.91
CA SER A 264 -12.43 5.48 10.09
C SER A 264 -12.82 6.25 8.83
N SER A 265 -11.91 7.11 8.41
CA SER A 265 -12.07 7.91 7.19
C SER A 265 -10.97 7.66 6.16
N TYR A 266 -9.91 6.93 6.47
CA TYR A 266 -8.78 6.72 5.57
C TYR A 266 -8.59 5.24 5.27
N PHE A 267 -8.68 4.90 3.99
CA PHE A 267 -8.58 3.52 3.50
C PHE A 267 -7.51 3.42 2.42
N GLN A 268 -6.85 2.28 2.35
CA GLN A 268 -5.94 1.94 1.27
C GLN A 268 -6.55 0.85 0.41
N LEU A 269 -6.60 1.10 -0.90
CA LEU A 269 -6.88 0.08 -1.90
C LEU A 269 -5.55 -0.47 -2.43
N ASP A 270 -5.38 -1.77 -2.36
CA ASP A 270 -4.35 -2.51 -3.08
C ASP A 270 -5.05 -3.35 -4.15
N SER A 271 -4.80 -3.07 -5.43
CA SER A 271 -5.39 -3.83 -6.54
C SER A 271 -4.33 -4.32 -7.51
N ARG A 272 -4.63 -5.42 -8.18
CA ARG A 272 -3.81 -6.03 -9.21
C ARG A 272 -4.68 -6.39 -10.40
N ALA A 273 -4.21 -6.02 -11.58
CA ALA A 273 -4.83 -6.39 -12.83
C ALA A 273 -3.79 -7.08 -13.73
N SER A 274 -4.21 -8.10 -14.48
CA SER A 274 -3.36 -8.78 -15.44
C SER A 274 -4.15 -9.12 -16.72
N TYR A 275 -3.49 -8.88 -17.86
CA TYR A 275 -4.01 -9.17 -19.18
C TYR A 275 -2.87 -9.76 -20.02
N ASP A 276 -3.01 -11.00 -20.45
CA ASP A 276 -1.94 -11.79 -21.08
C ASP A 276 -0.63 -11.72 -20.26
N LYS A 277 0.42 -11.15 -20.80
CA LYS A 277 1.73 -10.94 -20.12
C LYS A 277 1.83 -9.63 -19.35
N ALA A 278 0.94 -8.69 -19.62
CA ALA A 278 0.94 -7.39 -18.99
C ALA A 278 0.34 -7.46 -17.58
N ARG A 279 0.95 -6.74 -16.63
CA ARG A 279 0.49 -6.67 -15.23
C ARG A 279 0.52 -5.22 -14.77
N LEU A 280 -0.47 -4.86 -13.99
CA LEU A 280 -0.58 -3.55 -13.34
C LEU A 280 -0.91 -3.77 -11.87
N SER A 281 -0.13 -3.19 -10.98
CA SER A 281 -0.50 -3.05 -9.57
C SER A 281 -0.84 -1.58 -9.30
N MET A 282 -1.90 -1.35 -8.55
CA MET A 282 -2.30 -0.02 -8.13
C MET A 282 -2.52 0.00 -6.63
N ARG A 283 -1.93 0.98 -5.98
CA ARG A 283 -2.21 1.34 -4.59
C ARG A 283 -2.80 2.74 -4.55
N ALA A 284 -3.87 2.91 -3.81
CA ALA A 284 -4.54 4.20 -3.69
C ALA A 284 -4.95 4.45 -2.23
N MET A 285 -4.84 5.69 -1.78
CA MET A 285 -5.43 6.14 -0.51
C MET A 285 -6.72 6.86 -0.81
N ILE A 286 -7.78 6.44 -0.15
CA ILE A 286 -9.13 6.98 -0.27
C ILE A 286 -9.53 7.58 1.07
N TYR A 287 -9.99 8.82 1.05
CA TYR A 287 -10.68 9.44 2.17
C TYR A 287 -12.17 9.26 1.99
N SER A 288 -12.85 8.77 3.02
CA SER A 288 -14.30 8.56 3.02
C SER A 288 -14.87 8.98 4.37
N ASN A 289 -15.87 9.86 4.35
CA ASN A 289 -16.71 10.19 5.50
C ASN A 289 -18.17 10.18 5.08
N GLN A 290 -19.08 10.60 5.98
CA GLN A 290 -20.54 10.58 5.73
C GLN A 290 -20.97 11.28 4.43
N ASN A 291 -20.26 12.33 4.00
CA ASN A 291 -20.70 13.19 2.89
C ASN A 291 -19.78 13.13 1.67
N VAL A 292 -18.53 12.72 1.84
CA VAL A 292 -17.51 12.84 0.79
C VAL A 292 -16.66 11.58 0.71
N VAL A 293 -16.49 11.07 -0.52
CA VAL A 293 -15.47 10.07 -0.84
C VAL A 293 -14.56 10.66 -1.89
N LYS A 294 -13.25 10.71 -1.62
CA LYS A 294 -12.25 11.28 -2.54
C LYS A 294 -10.96 10.48 -2.56
N LEU A 295 -10.36 10.43 -3.71
CA LEU A 295 -9.00 9.92 -3.89
C LEU A 295 -8.01 10.94 -3.30
N VAL A 296 -7.15 10.48 -2.39
CA VAL A 296 -6.08 11.31 -1.81
C VAL A 296 -4.82 11.21 -2.68
N TRP A 297 -4.38 10.00 -2.98
CA TRP A 297 -3.29 9.73 -3.92
C TRP A 297 -3.44 8.33 -4.53
N ARG A 298 -2.82 8.12 -5.67
CA ARG A 298 -2.66 6.80 -6.29
C ARG A 298 -1.24 6.60 -6.78
N GLN A 299 -0.81 5.36 -6.79
CA GLN A 299 0.46 4.92 -7.33
C GLN A 299 0.23 3.68 -8.17
N GLU A 300 0.78 3.68 -9.37
CA GLU A 300 0.79 2.53 -10.27
C GLU A 300 2.20 1.95 -10.32
N GLY A 301 2.31 0.64 -10.44
CA GLY A 301 3.56 -0.09 -10.60
C GLY A 301 3.39 -1.26 -11.56
N ASN A 302 4.48 -1.60 -12.22
CA ASN A 302 4.52 -2.78 -13.11
C ASN A 302 4.83 -4.07 -12.33
N ASP A 303 5.29 -3.94 -11.09
CA ASP A 303 5.76 -5.06 -10.30
C ASP A 303 4.62 -5.61 -9.47
N GLY A 304 4.18 -6.83 -9.78
CA GLY A 304 3.24 -7.58 -8.94
C GLY A 304 3.75 -7.91 -7.52
N ARG A 305 4.80 -7.25 -7.05
CA ARG A 305 5.39 -7.39 -5.72
C ARG A 305 5.00 -6.21 -4.83
N SER A 306 3.84 -6.32 -4.20
CA SER A 306 3.60 -5.59 -2.97
C SER A 306 4.48 -6.19 -1.87
N PRO A 307 5.12 -5.41 -0.98
CA PRO A 307 5.91 -5.94 0.13
C PRO A 307 5.14 -6.87 1.08
N GLN A 308 3.82 -6.84 1.04
CA GLN A 308 2.93 -7.63 1.91
C GLN A 308 2.54 -9.02 1.36
N ALA A 309 2.94 -9.40 0.14
CA ALA A 309 2.53 -10.68 -0.46
C ALA A 309 3.46 -11.87 -0.13
N ARG A 310 4.38 -11.75 0.84
CA ARG A 310 5.27 -12.84 1.26
C ARG A 310 4.82 -13.64 2.48
N SER A 311 3.66 -13.40 3.05
CA SER A 311 3.13 -14.19 4.16
C SER A 311 1.91 -14.99 3.73
N GLY A 312 2.09 -16.10 3.08
CA GLY A 312 1.00 -17.05 2.83
C GLY A 312 1.12 -17.78 1.50
N GLY A 313 1.84 -18.90 1.46
CA GLY A 313 1.56 -19.98 0.53
C GLY A 313 2.35 -20.00 -0.79
N ASP A 314 3.62 -20.36 -0.70
CA ASP A 314 4.28 -21.14 -1.77
C ASP A 314 5.17 -22.19 -1.09
N LYS A 315 4.49 -23.18 -0.52
CA LYS A 315 5.06 -24.50 -0.20
C LYS A 315 4.05 -25.52 -0.68
N HIS A 316 4.01 -25.78 -1.95
CA HIS A 316 3.54 -27.01 -2.61
C HIS A 316 3.53 -26.72 -4.12
N ASP A 317 4.61 -27.10 -4.80
CA ASP A 317 4.64 -27.59 -6.17
C ASP A 317 6.09 -27.73 -6.69
N ASP A 318 6.97 -28.39 -5.87
CA ASP A 318 8.28 -28.86 -6.35
C ASP A 318 8.58 -30.28 -5.84
N ALA A 319 7.58 -31.18 -5.86
CA ALA A 319 7.79 -32.59 -5.51
C ALA A 319 7.02 -33.53 -6.44
N ALA A 320 7.08 -33.31 -7.75
CA ALA A 320 6.50 -34.25 -8.72
C ALA A 320 7.26 -34.25 -10.06
N THR A 321 8.58 -34.35 -10.04
CA THR A 321 9.36 -34.76 -11.23
C THR A 321 10.71 -35.36 -10.87
N LEU A 322 10.74 -36.40 -10.02
CA LEU A 322 11.87 -37.28 -9.86
C LEU A 322 11.43 -38.64 -9.32
N SER A 323 10.69 -39.44 -10.12
CA SER A 323 10.67 -40.88 -9.96
C SER A 323 10.08 -41.57 -11.20
N ALA A 324 10.80 -41.61 -12.29
CA ALA A 324 10.58 -42.56 -13.39
C ALA A 324 11.89 -42.80 -14.13
N SER A 325 12.85 -43.45 -13.46
CA SER A 325 13.89 -44.23 -14.15
C SER A 325 14.61 -45.10 -13.10
N GLY A 326 14.26 -46.36 -13.05
CA GLY A 326 15.03 -47.33 -12.25
C GLY A 326 14.28 -48.54 -11.81
N LEU A 327 13.80 -49.35 -12.76
CA LEU A 327 13.56 -50.77 -12.53
C LEU A 327 13.62 -51.51 -13.87
N ALA A 328 14.83 -51.89 -14.26
CA ALA A 328 15.12 -53.01 -15.15
C ALA A 328 16.45 -53.60 -14.71
N ARG A 329 16.39 -54.55 -13.80
CA ARG A 329 17.04 -55.86 -13.75
C ARG A 329 16.83 -56.49 -12.40
#